data_3444439d4d221a29d7a82e84c3086907
#
_entry.id   3444439d4d221a29d7a82e84c3086907
#
_cell.length_a   1.000
_cell.length_b   1.000
_cell.length_c   1.000
_cell.angle_alpha   90.00
_cell.angle_beta   90.00
_cell.angle_gamma   90.00
#
_symmetry.space_group_name_H-M   'P 1'
#
loop_
_entity.id
_entity.type
_entity.pdbx_description
1 polymer ?
#
loop_
_entity_poly.entity_id
_entity_poly.type
_entity_poly.pdbx_seq_one_letter_code
_entity_poly.pdbx_strand_id
1 'polypeptide(L)'
;GARNAEEAVRIARLAREVCQTDFVKVEIEHETKYLLPDNEETIRATEMLAKEGFVVMPYMFPDPIAAKRLEEAGAACVMPLGSLIGSNKGLRMRDFIEVIIANTHVPVIIDAGIGRPSQAAEAMEMGADAVMAYTAIASAGNIPLMARAFKHAIESGREAYLSGLGTVTEGHAVPSSPTNEADYIG
;
A
#
# COMPACT_ATOMS: atom_id res chain seq x y z
N GLY A 1 0.96 -2.35 17.92
CA GLY A 1 1.41 -3.61 17.34
C GLY A 1 1.68 -4.67 18.39
N ALA A 2 1.88 -5.89 17.95
CA ALA A 2 2.29 -7.02 18.77
C ALA A 2 3.81 -7.20 18.72
N ARG A 3 4.39 -7.98 19.63
CA ARG A 3 5.84 -8.23 19.67
C ARG A 3 6.25 -9.50 18.94
N ASN A 4 5.31 -10.42 18.73
CA ASN A 4 5.51 -11.70 18.05
C ASN A 4 4.19 -12.27 17.54
N ALA A 5 4.24 -13.34 16.78
CA ALA A 5 3.08 -13.98 16.18
C ALA A 5 2.04 -14.47 17.20
N GLU A 6 2.49 -15.09 18.30
CA GLU A 6 1.60 -15.62 19.34
C GLU A 6 0.81 -14.51 20.03
N GLU A 7 1.46 -13.36 20.29
CA GLU A 7 0.79 -12.19 20.85
C GLU A 7 -0.22 -11.60 19.85
N ALA A 8 0.15 -11.47 18.57
CA ALA A 8 -0.74 -10.99 17.51
C ALA A 8 -1.99 -11.85 17.40
N VAL A 9 -1.84 -13.19 17.39
CA VAL A 9 -2.97 -14.14 17.32
C VAL A 9 -3.87 -14.02 18.56
N ARG A 10 -3.29 -13.91 19.75
CA ARG A 10 -4.08 -13.72 20.98
C ARG A 10 -4.89 -12.44 20.95
N ILE A 11 -4.29 -11.32 20.52
CA ILE A 11 -4.97 -10.03 20.39
C ILE A 11 -6.07 -10.10 19.34
N ALA A 12 -5.80 -10.70 18.18
CA ALA A 12 -6.77 -10.84 17.11
C ALA A 12 -8.02 -11.64 17.54
N ARG A 13 -7.84 -12.73 18.26
CA ARG A 13 -8.97 -13.51 18.83
C ARG A 13 -9.84 -12.68 19.77
N LEU A 14 -9.23 -11.90 20.67
CA LEU A 14 -9.96 -10.98 21.54
C LEU A 14 -10.69 -9.89 20.75
N ALA A 15 -10.03 -9.31 19.75
CA ALA A 15 -10.62 -8.28 18.90
C ALA A 15 -11.81 -8.81 18.10
N ARG A 16 -11.76 -10.05 17.59
CA ARG A 16 -12.88 -10.71 16.91
C ARG A 16 -14.13 -10.72 17.78
N GLU A 17 -13.99 -11.12 19.04
CA GLU A 17 -15.13 -11.20 19.98
C GLU A 17 -15.72 -9.81 20.30
N VAL A 18 -14.87 -8.80 20.41
CA VAL A 18 -15.32 -7.43 20.74
C VAL A 18 -15.88 -6.71 19.53
N CYS A 19 -15.21 -6.80 18.38
CA CYS A 19 -15.56 -6.05 17.19
C CYS A 19 -16.51 -6.79 16.25
N GLN A 20 -16.78 -8.09 16.51
CA GLN A 20 -17.65 -8.93 15.69
C GLN A 20 -17.26 -8.91 14.21
N THR A 21 -15.96 -9.01 13.93
CA THR A 21 -15.40 -9.01 12.58
C THR A 21 -14.23 -9.98 12.45
N ASP A 22 -14.09 -10.61 11.29
CA ASP A 22 -12.97 -11.48 10.96
C ASP A 22 -11.79 -10.71 10.32
N PHE A 23 -11.99 -9.44 9.97
CA PHE A 23 -10.93 -8.60 9.41
C PHE A 23 -9.92 -8.21 10.50
N VAL A 24 -8.65 -8.46 10.24
CA VAL A 24 -7.57 -8.08 11.14
C VAL A 24 -6.37 -7.51 10.38
N LYS A 25 -5.94 -6.30 10.76
CA LYS A 25 -4.65 -5.76 10.33
C LYS A 25 -3.61 -6.19 11.35
N VAL A 26 -2.59 -6.92 10.87
CA VAL A 26 -1.50 -7.44 11.70
C VAL A 26 -0.31 -6.51 11.61
N GLU A 27 0.17 -6.04 12.76
CA GLU A 27 1.39 -5.26 12.90
C GLU A 27 2.25 -5.90 14.00
N ILE A 28 3.45 -6.37 13.65
CA ILE A 28 4.40 -6.97 14.59
C ILE A 28 5.72 -6.21 14.50
N GLU A 29 6.10 -5.60 15.61
CA GLU A 29 7.26 -4.71 15.70
C GLU A 29 8.06 -5.01 16.95
N HIS A 30 9.36 -5.29 16.80
CA HIS A 30 10.22 -5.58 17.94
C HIS A 30 10.72 -4.35 18.69
N GLU A 31 10.63 -3.18 18.06
CA GLU A 31 11.14 -1.94 18.64
C GLU A 31 10.16 -0.77 18.40
N THR A 32 10.17 0.18 19.33
CA THR A 32 9.19 1.28 19.35
C THR A 32 9.70 2.57 18.72
N LYS A 33 10.96 2.63 18.31
CA LYS A 33 11.58 3.86 17.80
C LYS A 33 11.24 4.12 16.32
N TYR A 34 11.31 3.06 15.50
CA TYR A 34 11.11 3.16 14.05
C TYR A 34 9.86 2.45 13.57
N LEU A 35 9.26 1.59 14.41
CA LEU A 35 8.06 0.81 14.12
C LEU A 35 8.21 0.00 12.83
N LEU A 36 9.36 -0.66 12.68
CA LEU A 36 9.64 -1.50 11.54
C LEU A 36 9.01 -2.88 11.73
N PRO A 37 8.24 -3.37 10.75
CA PRO A 37 7.61 -4.67 10.85
C PRO A 37 8.62 -5.81 10.74
N ASP A 38 8.40 -6.86 11.53
CA ASP A 38 9.09 -8.13 11.40
C ASP A 38 8.34 -9.02 10.42
N ASN A 39 8.90 -9.20 9.22
CA ASN A 39 8.24 -10.00 8.19
C ASN A 39 8.12 -11.48 8.56
N GLU A 40 9.10 -12.08 9.26
CA GLU A 40 9.06 -13.49 9.64
C GLU A 40 7.94 -13.77 10.65
N GLU A 41 7.85 -12.96 11.69
CA GLU A 41 6.78 -13.07 12.68
C GLU A 41 5.40 -12.74 12.05
N THR A 42 5.36 -11.78 11.12
CA THR A 42 4.13 -11.42 10.40
C THR A 42 3.64 -12.58 9.51
N ILE A 43 4.53 -13.29 8.82
CA ILE A 43 4.19 -14.48 8.02
C ILE A 43 3.64 -15.58 8.93
N ARG A 44 4.29 -15.86 10.07
CA ARG A 44 3.81 -16.86 11.03
C ARG A 44 2.42 -16.52 11.59
N ALA A 45 2.21 -15.28 11.99
CA ALA A 45 0.91 -14.81 12.47
C ALA A 45 -0.18 -14.93 11.39
N THR A 46 0.16 -14.55 10.15
CA THR A 46 -0.76 -14.65 9.02
C THR A 46 -1.21 -16.09 8.78
N GLU A 47 -0.27 -17.04 8.75
CA GLU A 47 -0.59 -18.46 8.58
C GLU A 47 -1.51 -18.99 9.69
N MET A 48 -1.23 -18.64 10.94
CA MET A 48 -2.04 -19.06 12.08
C MET A 48 -3.46 -18.47 12.02
N LEU A 49 -3.58 -17.18 11.73
CA LEU A 49 -4.86 -16.48 11.68
C LEU A 49 -5.69 -16.88 10.47
N ALA A 50 -5.09 -17.05 9.30
CA ALA A 50 -5.78 -17.52 8.10
C ALA A 50 -6.40 -18.91 8.30
N LYS A 51 -5.69 -19.84 8.97
CA LYS A 51 -6.23 -21.17 9.36
C LYS A 51 -7.43 -21.08 10.30
N GLU A 52 -7.55 -20.00 11.06
CA GLU A 52 -8.68 -19.74 11.95
C GLU A 52 -9.83 -18.94 11.28
N GLY A 53 -9.73 -18.70 9.98
CA GLY A 53 -10.75 -18.03 9.18
C GLY A 53 -10.73 -16.49 9.28
N PHE A 54 -9.63 -15.89 9.76
CA PHE A 54 -9.46 -14.44 9.68
C PHE A 54 -9.17 -13.98 8.26
N VAL A 55 -9.65 -12.77 7.93
CA VAL A 55 -9.24 -12.01 6.75
C VAL A 55 -8.04 -11.18 7.15
N VAL A 56 -6.84 -11.70 6.88
CA VAL A 56 -5.60 -11.15 7.40
C VAL A 56 -5.01 -10.11 6.44
N MET A 57 -4.74 -8.92 6.96
CA MET A 57 -4.14 -7.78 6.27
C MET A 57 -2.79 -7.45 6.94
N PRO A 58 -1.68 -8.06 6.51
CA PRO A 58 -0.38 -7.91 7.16
C PRO A 58 0.35 -6.64 6.72
N TYR A 59 0.74 -5.80 7.69
CA TYR A 59 1.71 -4.73 7.50
C TYR A 59 3.12 -5.33 7.39
N MET A 60 3.90 -4.91 6.38
CA MET A 60 5.17 -5.53 6.09
C MET A 60 6.24 -4.54 5.65
N PHE A 61 7.51 -4.87 5.90
CA PHE A 61 8.63 -4.26 5.20
C PHE A 61 8.58 -4.71 3.72
N PRO A 62 8.76 -3.82 2.74
CA PRO A 62 8.56 -4.11 1.32
C PRO A 62 9.66 -5.01 0.74
N ASP A 63 9.62 -6.26 1.09
CA ASP A 63 10.43 -7.35 0.55
C ASP A 63 9.54 -8.20 -0.38
N PRO A 64 9.83 -8.29 -1.68
CA PRO A 64 9.04 -9.07 -2.63
C PRO A 64 8.97 -10.57 -2.29
N ILE A 65 10.01 -11.13 -1.67
CA ILE A 65 10.02 -12.53 -1.25
C ILE A 65 9.06 -12.73 -0.07
N ALA A 66 9.09 -11.82 0.90
CA ALA A 66 8.15 -11.86 2.02
C ALA A 66 6.70 -11.63 1.57
N ALA A 67 6.45 -10.75 0.59
CA ALA A 67 5.11 -10.54 0.01
C ALA A 67 4.53 -11.85 -0.56
N LYS A 68 5.32 -12.59 -1.32
CA LYS A 68 4.92 -13.89 -1.86
C LYS A 68 4.63 -14.91 -0.75
N ARG A 69 5.48 -14.98 0.27
CA ARG A 69 5.28 -15.87 1.42
C ARG A 69 4.03 -15.52 2.24
N LEU A 70 3.70 -14.23 2.34
CA LEU A 70 2.45 -13.76 2.97
C LEU A 70 1.23 -14.20 2.17
N GLU A 71 1.26 -14.09 0.84
CA GLU A 71 0.21 -14.59 -0.03
C GLU A 71 0.04 -16.13 0.14
N GLU A 72 1.13 -16.89 0.13
CA GLU A 72 1.14 -18.33 0.37
C GLU A 72 0.64 -18.71 1.77
N ALA A 73 0.87 -17.87 2.77
CA ALA A 73 0.36 -18.02 4.13
C ALA A 73 -1.14 -17.71 4.28
N GLY A 74 -1.80 -17.21 3.23
CA GLY A 74 -3.23 -16.92 3.20
C GLY A 74 -3.59 -15.48 3.53
N ALA A 75 -2.69 -14.53 3.34
CA ALA A 75 -3.00 -13.10 3.45
C ALA A 75 -4.09 -12.69 2.44
N ALA A 76 -5.04 -11.88 2.88
CA ALA A 76 -6.08 -11.33 2.02
C ALA A 76 -5.62 -10.15 1.15
N CYS A 77 -4.53 -9.51 1.55
CA CYS A 77 -3.79 -8.47 0.83
C CYS A 77 -2.37 -8.43 1.37
N VAL A 78 -1.49 -7.63 0.80
CA VAL A 78 -0.20 -7.27 1.40
C VAL A 78 -0.13 -5.76 1.59
N MET A 79 0.46 -5.30 2.70
CA MET A 79 0.49 -3.90 3.08
C MET A 79 1.93 -3.40 3.27
N PRO A 80 2.69 -3.22 2.16
CA PRO A 80 4.06 -2.72 2.24
C PRO A 80 4.11 -1.26 2.68
N LEU A 81 5.08 -0.90 3.54
CA LEU A 81 5.31 0.49 3.90
C LEU A 81 5.90 1.30 2.74
N GLY A 82 5.40 2.50 2.52
CA GLY A 82 6.02 3.47 1.62
C GLY A 82 7.27 4.12 2.23
N SER A 83 7.20 4.45 3.51
CA SER A 83 8.29 4.89 4.39
C SER A 83 7.86 4.73 5.85
N LEU A 84 8.73 5.08 6.81
CA LEU A 84 8.45 4.92 8.24
C LEU A 84 7.10 5.53 8.65
N ILE A 85 6.39 4.84 9.54
CA ILE A 85 5.12 5.29 10.11
C ILE A 85 5.24 6.74 10.61
N GLY A 86 4.28 7.58 10.27
CA GLY A 86 4.23 8.98 10.72
C GLY A 86 5.26 9.93 10.11
N SER A 87 6.13 9.46 9.22
CA SER A 87 7.23 10.26 8.68
C SER A 87 6.83 11.24 7.58
N ASN A 88 5.69 11.03 6.91
CA ASN A 88 5.24 11.83 5.75
C ASN A 88 6.28 11.92 4.60
N LYS A 89 7.19 10.93 4.50
CA LYS A 89 8.29 10.93 3.52
C LYS A 89 7.91 10.37 2.15
N GLY A 90 6.71 9.80 2.01
CA GLY A 90 6.19 9.26 0.77
C GLY A 90 6.79 7.89 0.39
N LEU A 91 6.85 7.63 -0.90
CA LEU A 91 7.21 6.34 -1.49
C LEU A 91 8.73 6.13 -1.57
N ARG A 92 9.40 6.05 -0.43
CA ARG A 92 10.86 5.82 -0.37
C ARG A 92 11.27 4.40 -0.77
N MET A 93 10.32 3.47 -0.75
CA MET A 93 10.52 2.06 -1.11
C MET A 93 9.89 1.73 -2.47
N ARG A 94 9.74 2.73 -3.35
CA ARG A 94 9.06 2.65 -4.63
C ARG A 94 9.47 1.42 -5.46
N ASP A 95 10.77 1.25 -5.70
CA ASP A 95 11.28 0.18 -6.58
C ASP A 95 10.88 -1.22 -6.10
N PHE A 96 10.92 -1.45 -4.78
CA PHE A 96 10.49 -2.71 -4.18
C PHE A 96 8.98 -2.90 -4.25
N ILE A 97 8.22 -1.82 -4.06
CA ILE A 97 6.76 -1.84 -4.15
C ILE A 97 6.31 -2.16 -5.58
N GLU A 98 6.94 -1.59 -6.61
CA GLU A 98 6.68 -1.91 -8.02
C GLU A 98 6.88 -3.39 -8.31
N VAL A 99 7.95 -3.99 -7.77
CA VAL A 99 8.18 -5.44 -7.90
C VAL A 99 7.09 -6.25 -7.19
N ILE A 100 6.64 -5.81 -6.00
CA ILE A 100 5.55 -6.47 -5.28
C ILE A 100 4.26 -6.41 -6.10
N ILE A 101 3.85 -5.22 -6.59
CA ILE A 101 2.65 -5.03 -7.41
C ILE A 101 2.67 -5.96 -8.64
N ALA A 102 3.82 -6.04 -9.32
CA ALA A 102 3.95 -6.82 -10.54
C ALA A 102 3.89 -8.36 -10.33
N ASN A 103 4.14 -8.85 -9.09
CA ASN A 103 4.33 -10.28 -8.82
C ASN A 103 3.38 -10.84 -7.76
N THR A 104 2.47 -10.04 -7.21
CA THR A 104 1.50 -10.45 -6.19
C THR A 104 0.11 -10.59 -6.81
N HIS A 105 -0.65 -11.62 -6.41
CA HIS A 105 -2.01 -11.89 -6.93
C HIS A 105 -3.12 -11.46 -5.96
N VAL A 106 -2.74 -11.04 -4.75
CA VAL A 106 -3.64 -10.42 -3.78
C VAL A 106 -3.50 -8.89 -3.84
N PRO A 107 -4.52 -8.11 -3.42
CA PRO A 107 -4.44 -6.65 -3.41
C PRO A 107 -3.20 -6.12 -2.68
N VAL A 108 -2.58 -5.09 -3.25
CA VAL A 108 -1.45 -4.38 -2.66
C VAL A 108 -1.92 -3.02 -2.13
N ILE A 109 -1.83 -2.83 -0.83
CA ILE A 109 -2.24 -1.61 -0.15
C ILE A 109 -0.99 -0.88 0.36
N ILE A 110 -0.68 0.27 -0.18
CA ILE A 110 0.46 1.05 0.33
C ILE A 110 0.10 1.63 1.70
N ASP A 111 0.84 1.18 2.70
CA ASP A 111 0.69 1.63 4.09
C ASP A 111 1.87 2.50 4.50
N ALA A 112 1.69 3.31 5.52
CA ALA A 112 2.72 4.14 6.16
C ALA A 112 3.51 5.10 5.27
N GLY A 113 3.81 6.25 5.83
CA GLY A 113 4.70 7.24 5.25
C GLY A 113 4.11 8.15 4.17
N ILE A 114 2.90 7.88 3.68
CA ILE A 114 2.22 8.75 2.71
C ILE A 114 1.85 10.07 3.41
N GLY A 115 2.44 11.17 2.96
CA GLY A 115 2.32 12.48 3.60
C GLY A 115 1.60 13.53 2.77
N ARG A 116 1.34 13.26 1.49
CA ARG A 116 0.70 14.21 0.56
C ARG A 116 -0.27 13.52 -0.38
N PRO A 117 -1.34 14.20 -0.82
CA PRO A 117 -2.25 13.68 -1.84
C PRO A 117 -1.53 13.25 -3.13
N SER A 118 -0.53 14.02 -3.60
CA SER A 118 0.27 13.66 -4.78
C SER A 118 0.99 12.31 -4.67
N GLN A 119 1.45 11.95 -3.47
CA GLN A 119 2.08 10.65 -3.23
C GLN A 119 1.07 9.50 -3.22
N ALA A 120 -0.16 9.78 -2.79
CA ALA A 120 -1.25 8.81 -2.89
C ALA A 120 -1.67 8.60 -4.37
N ALA A 121 -1.74 9.67 -5.18
CA ALA A 121 -1.97 9.55 -6.62
C ALA A 121 -0.85 8.72 -7.27
N GLU A 122 0.41 9.03 -6.99
CA GLU A 122 1.57 8.27 -7.50
C GLU A 122 1.49 6.78 -7.14
N ALA A 123 1.12 6.43 -5.91
CA ALA A 123 0.95 5.04 -5.49
C ALA A 123 -0.12 4.32 -6.33
N MET A 124 -1.24 4.99 -6.60
CA MET A 124 -2.33 4.44 -7.41
C MET A 124 -1.94 4.34 -8.89
N GLU A 125 -1.18 5.31 -9.43
CA GLU A 125 -0.63 5.29 -10.79
C GLU A 125 0.36 4.14 -11.00
N MET A 126 1.10 3.74 -9.95
CA MET A 126 1.97 2.56 -9.97
C MET A 126 1.19 1.23 -10.07
N GLY A 127 -0.12 1.25 -9.82
CA GLY A 127 -0.97 0.07 -9.84
C GLY A 127 -1.31 -0.50 -8.46
N ALA A 128 -1.03 0.21 -7.37
CA ALA A 128 -1.53 -0.18 -6.06
C ALA A 128 -3.06 -0.22 -6.05
N ASP A 129 -3.63 -1.13 -5.27
CA ASP A 129 -5.09 -1.28 -5.16
C ASP A 129 -5.70 -0.31 -4.17
N ALA A 130 -4.94 0.11 -3.18
CA ALA A 130 -5.36 1.11 -2.20
C ALA A 130 -4.16 1.80 -1.53
N VAL A 131 -4.46 2.89 -0.81
CA VAL A 131 -3.53 3.63 0.03
C VAL A 131 -4.13 3.82 1.41
N MET A 132 -3.34 3.62 2.45
CA MET A 132 -3.69 3.96 3.82
C MET A 132 -2.93 5.20 4.28
N ALA A 133 -3.64 6.23 4.71
CA ALA A 133 -3.06 7.48 5.22
C ALA A 133 -3.77 7.91 6.50
N TYR A 134 -3.01 8.21 7.54
CA TYR A 134 -3.53 8.71 8.81
C TYR A 134 -2.86 10.02 9.23
N THR A 135 -1.56 10.00 9.51
CA THR A 135 -0.82 11.14 10.06
C THR A 135 -0.94 12.41 9.21
N ALA A 136 -0.82 12.26 7.90
CA ALA A 136 -0.93 13.38 6.96
C ALA A 136 -2.30 14.08 7.02
N ILE A 137 -3.35 13.34 7.31
CA ILE A 137 -4.71 13.86 7.44
C ILE A 137 -4.92 14.43 8.85
N ALA A 138 -4.59 13.66 9.88
CA ALA A 138 -4.84 14.01 11.27
C ALA A 138 -4.03 15.23 11.75
N SER A 139 -2.83 15.47 11.19
CA SER A 139 -1.96 16.61 11.50
C SER A 139 -2.17 17.82 10.60
N ALA A 140 -3.11 17.76 9.65
CA ALA A 140 -3.37 18.87 8.73
C ALA A 140 -4.07 20.05 9.44
N GLY A 141 -3.79 21.28 9.00
CA GLY A 141 -4.47 22.47 9.50
C GLY A 141 -5.98 22.51 9.21
N ASN A 142 -6.45 21.78 8.18
CA ASN A 142 -7.85 21.55 7.87
C ASN A 142 -8.07 20.08 7.51
N ILE A 143 -8.43 19.28 8.52
CA ILE A 143 -8.58 17.83 8.40
C ILE A 143 -9.63 17.42 7.34
N PRO A 144 -10.87 17.96 7.33
CA PRO A 144 -11.85 17.60 6.32
C PRO A 144 -11.43 17.94 4.89
N LEU A 145 -10.73 19.06 4.70
CA LEU A 145 -10.23 19.46 3.38
C LEU A 145 -9.11 18.52 2.92
N MET A 146 -8.19 18.16 3.82
CA MET A 146 -7.11 17.22 3.52
C MET A 146 -7.64 15.83 3.20
N ALA A 147 -8.63 15.33 3.94
CA ALA A 147 -9.27 14.05 3.64
C ALA A 147 -9.91 14.02 2.24
N ARG A 148 -10.60 15.12 1.83
CA ARG A 148 -11.14 15.24 0.47
C ARG A 148 -10.03 15.29 -0.59
N ALA A 149 -8.93 15.99 -0.32
CA ALA A 149 -7.81 16.06 -1.24
C ALA A 149 -7.17 14.67 -1.46
N PHE A 150 -7.01 13.87 -0.40
CA PHE A 150 -6.56 12.48 -0.50
C PHE A 150 -7.53 11.62 -1.32
N LYS A 151 -8.84 11.74 -1.07
CA LYS A 151 -9.85 11.03 -1.85
C LYS A 151 -9.71 11.32 -3.35
N HIS A 152 -9.69 12.60 -3.74
CA HIS A 152 -9.57 12.98 -5.16
C HIS A 152 -8.25 12.49 -5.79
N ALA A 153 -7.15 12.53 -5.04
CA ALA A 153 -5.86 12.07 -5.51
C ALA A 153 -5.85 10.56 -5.77
N ILE A 154 -6.43 9.77 -4.87
CA ILE A 154 -6.55 8.32 -5.02
C ILE A 154 -7.43 7.97 -6.23
N GLU A 155 -8.59 8.61 -6.36
CA GLU A 155 -9.50 8.42 -7.50
C GLU A 155 -8.79 8.77 -8.82
N SER A 156 -8.13 9.93 -8.89
CA SER A 156 -7.40 10.37 -10.09
C SER A 156 -6.25 9.41 -10.45
N GLY A 157 -5.45 8.99 -9.48
CA GLY A 157 -4.36 8.04 -9.73
C GLY A 157 -4.87 6.69 -10.24
N ARG A 158 -5.99 6.19 -9.68
CA ARG A 158 -6.61 4.95 -10.16
C ARG A 158 -7.14 5.07 -11.60
N GLU A 159 -7.81 6.18 -11.92
CA GLU A 159 -8.29 6.46 -13.27
C GLU A 159 -7.13 6.56 -14.26
N ALA A 160 -6.04 7.23 -13.90
CA ALA A 160 -4.84 7.32 -14.72
C ALA A 160 -4.22 5.94 -15.00
N TYR A 161 -4.09 5.10 -13.97
CA TYR A 161 -3.60 3.72 -14.13
C TYR A 161 -4.49 2.90 -15.08
N LEU A 162 -5.80 2.94 -14.88
CA LEU A 162 -6.76 2.18 -15.70
C LEU A 162 -6.85 2.68 -17.15
N SER A 163 -6.61 3.97 -17.39
CA SER A 163 -6.60 4.54 -18.76
C SER A 163 -5.31 4.24 -19.53
N GLY A 164 -4.27 3.78 -18.85
CA GLY A 164 -2.94 3.61 -19.40
C GLY A 164 -2.16 4.92 -19.44
N LEU A 165 -1.06 4.98 -18.71
CA LEU A 165 -0.18 6.15 -18.69
C LEU A 165 0.57 6.30 -20.02
N GLY A 166 0.78 7.54 -20.47
CA GLY A 166 1.60 7.84 -21.63
C GLY A 166 3.04 7.35 -21.44
N THR A 167 3.63 6.88 -22.55
CA THR A 167 5.02 6.39 -22.55
C THR A 167 5.99 7.54 -22.26
N VAL A 168 6.91 7.32 -21.32
CA VAL A 168 8.04 8.22 -21.10
C VAL A 168 9.06 8.00 -22.24
N THR A 169 9.41 9.09 -22.94
CA THR A 169 10.44 9.05 -23.99
C THR A 169 11.71 9.73 -23.52
N GLU A 170 12.85 9.07 -23.73
CA GLU A 170 14.15 9.62 -23.40
C GLU A 170 14.87 10.13 -24.66
N GLY A 171 15.59 11.22 -24.53
CA GLY A 171 16.56 11.71 -25.51
C GLY A 171 16.05 12.68 -26.57
N HIS A 172 14.75 12.78 -26.88
CA HIS A 172 14.20 13.77 -27.81
C HIS A 172 12.72 14.07 -27.54
N ALA A 173 12.27 15.25 -28.00
CA ALA A 173 10.86 15.62 -27.92
C ALA A 173 10.06 14.87 -29.00
N VAL A 174 8.90 14.33 -28.59
CA VAL A 174 7.94 13.73 -29.50
C VAL A 174 6.69 14.63 -29.54
N PRO A 175 6.26 15.11 -30.72
CA PRO A 175 5.05 15.93 -30.85
C PRO A 175 3.82 15.18 -30.31
N SER A 176 2.96 15.87 -29.59
CA SER A 176 1.71 15.32 -29.03
C SER A 176 0.61 15.11 -30.07
N SER A 177 0.76 15.66 -31.26
CA SER A 177 -0.21 15.49 -32.35
C SER A 177 0.11 14.23 -33.15
N PRO A 178 -0.82 13.25 -33.22
CA PRO A 178 -0.65 12.06 -34.07
C PRO A 178 -0.99 12.32 -35.54
N THR A 179 -1.29 13.54 -35.91
CA THR A 179 -1.64 13.87 -37.31
C THR A 179 -0.44 13.64 -38.20
N ASN A 180 -0.53 12.65 -39.06
CA ASN A 180 0.38 12.52 -40.20
C ASN A 180 0.31 13.80 -41.02
N GLU A 181 1.45 14.35 -41.43
CA GLU A 181 1.51 15.53 -42.31
C GLU A 181 0.62 15.39 -43.55
N ALA A 182 0.27 14.15 -43.92
CA ALA A 182 -0.66 13.84 -45.00
C ALA A 182 -2.11 14.35 -44.83
N ASP A 183 -2.54 14.60 -43.57
CA ASP A 183 -3.91 15.07 -43.31
C ASP A 183 -4.09 16.58 -43.46
N TYR A 184 -3.01 17.32 -43.73
CA TYR A 184 -3.02 18.78 -43.96
C TYR A 184 -2.80 19.21 -45.39
N ILE A 185 -2.66 18.26 -46.34
CA ILE A 185 -2.52 18.52 -47.76
C ILE A 185 -3.81 18.02 -48.45
N GLY A 186 -4.85 18.77 -48.29
CA GLY A 186 -6.13 18.59 -48.96
C GLY A 186 -6.69 19.93 -49.39
#